data_fc81eb54651f66458b156991ccaf1083
#
_entry.id   fc81eb54651f66458b156991ccaf1083
#
_cell.length_a   1.000
_cell.length_b   1.000
_cell.length_c   1.000
_cell.angle_alpha   90.00
_cell.angle_beta   90.00
_cell.angle_gamma   90.00
#
_symmetry.space_group_name_H-M   'P 1'
#
loop_
_entity.id
_entity.type
_entity.pdbx_description
1 polymer ?
#
loop_
_entity_poly.entity_id
_entity_poly.type
_entity_poly.pdbx_seq_one_letter_code
_entity_poly.pdbx_strand_id
1 'polypeptide(L)'
;MLSKKEKSLKKFRWILILILTAVHISAEARNADTHSDKILSIGEENRSTTQEQADSIMRLAIGKAAQYRHTISMYEAEIYIKGRTEILKQNILMRLAHHIFPVDWRNKDMLFEMVSQSRYNAPYDYIHNIQAVNGNSVPNESKRQEALAFLNLNVYSPTAYDDAIFLPIADNAFRFYSFNLDEILWLNGQRVFKIRFLPKQWSQKLVCGYLYIFDRSWGIHKIDMNGRYSFAEFNVVMEFGRDYRRFFLPEKADLFLRYKLLGNVVATSYHSSFSYKKVERMDEEEWKRKWKSLDLTSHTELPDTVPIVRDTAYWHAYRDIPLSREEELLYARRETKADTLPKDTVRNIRQYIHLTSHLTNSVNMDYKSTRIKYSGLLNPFQLGYSARNGITYKQQFRISKTFDRDKQLRLHPEIGFVFKRKQIFFKLRGDWEYLPQRRGALSIEVGNGNESYSSDITDQINEELRDSTFNFDDLNLEYFKHYYAEIRNSIELFNGFELITGLSYHRRVPSRRQTDIDPGDNVEQILNQDFNDFTPVIGIRYTPRQYYRMDGYRKEYLYSYYPTISVEYAKGIPGVWKSSGDYERIEADIHQSLPLGLCRHLNYHVSGGLFWRPK
;
A
#
# COMPACT_ATOMS: atom_id res chain seq x y z
N MET A 1 -7.83 -47.22 21.21
CA MET A 1 -8.36 -45.86 20.90
C MET A 1 -7.29 -44.74 20.87
N LEU A 2 -6.03 -45.06 21.15
CA LEU A 2 -4.89 -44.12 21.19
C LEU A 2 -4.19 -43.87 19.82
N SER A 3 -4.44 -44.71 18.81
CA SER A 3 -3.70 -44.62 17.51
C SER A 3 -4.23 -43.55 16.55
N LYS A 4 -5.45 -43.04 16.73
CA LYS A 4 -6.01 -41.98 15.83
C LYS A 4 -5.56 -40.57 16.21
N LYS A 5 -5.28 -40.32 17.52
CA LYS A 5 -4.77 -39.01 17.99
C LYS A 5 -3.31 -38.76 17.59
N GLU A 6 -2.48 -39.79 17.62
CA GLU A 6 -1.07 -39.67 17.19
C GLU A 6 -0.91 -39.40 15.70
N LYS A 7 -1.77 -39.99 14.85
CA LYS A 7 -1.74 -39.73 13.40
C LYS A 7 -2.19 -38.30 13.05
N SER A 8 -3.10 -37.71 13.84
CA SER A 8 -3.54 -36.33 13.68
C SER A 8 -2.46 -35.33 14.11
N LEU A 9 -1.77 -35.57 15.23
CA LEU A 9 -0.65 -34.74 15.68
C LEU A 9 0.56 -34.82 14.74
N LYS A 10 0.85 -35.99 14.15
CA LYS A 10 1.92 -36.12 13.15
C LYS A 10 1.58 -35.33 11.87
N LYS A 11 0.32 -35.34 11.40
CA LYS A 11 -0.10 -34.53 10.25
C LYS A 11 0.00 -33.02 10.54
N PHE A 12 -0.33 -32.58 11.75
CA PHE A 12 -0.24 -31.16 12.13
C PHE A 12 1.24 -30.70 12.24
N ARG A 13 2.13 -31.54 12.76
CA ARG A 13 3.59 -31.28 12.75
C ARG A 13 4.15 -31.18 11.34
N TRP A 14 3.69 -32.00 10.39
CA TRP A 14 4.14 -31.94 8.99
C TRP A 14 3.63 -30.67 8.27
N ILE A 15 2.44 -30.18 8.58
CA ILE A 15 1.92 -28.93 8.03
C ILE A 15 2.70 -27.73 8.61
N LEU A 16 3.04 -27.75 9.89
CA LEU A 16 3.84 -26.69 10.53
C LEU A 16 5.30 -26.70 9.99
N ILE A 17 5.87 -27.86 9.77
CA ILE A 17 7.21 -28.03 9.14
C ILE A 17 7.17 -27.56 7.69
N LEU A 18 6.11 -27.82 6.94
CA LEU A 18 5.93 -27.33 5.56
C LEU A 18 5.80 -25.79 5.50
N ILE A 19 5.17 -25.17 6.49
CA ILE A 19 5.09 -23.70 6.58
C ILE A 19 6.45 -23.11 6.97
N LEU A 20 7.16 -23.73 7.92
CA LEU A 20 8.51 -23.30 8.33
C LEU A 20 9.56 -23.53 7.26
N THR A 21 9.49 -24.62 6.48
CA THR A 21 10.38 -24.85 5.35
C THR A 21 10.07 -23.92 4.17
N ALA A 22 8.83 -23.53 3.96
CA ALA A 22 8.48 -22.51 2.95
C ALA A 22 9.06 -21.13 3.28
N VAL A 23 9.16 -20.79 4.57
CA VAL A 23 9.82 -19.56 5.06
C VAL A 23 11.35 -19.67 4.94
N HIS A 24 11.94 -20.87 5.17
CA HIS A 24 13.38 -21.09 5.03
C HIS A 24 13.84 -21.15 3.56
N ILE A 25 13.04 -21.75 2.68
CA ILE A 25 13.32 -21.77 1.22
C ILE A 25 13.28 -20.35 0.64
N SER A 26 12.48 -19.44 1.22
CA SER A 26 12.49 -18.01 0.85
C SER A 26 13.77 -17.27 1.28
N ALA A 27 14.51 -17.80 2.24
CA ALA A 27 15.80 -17.24 2.69
C ALA A 27 16.99 -17.82 1.86
N GLU A 28 16.92 -19.07 1.43
CA GLU A 28 17.96 -19.69 0.61
C GLU A 28 17.89 -19.32 -0.88
N ALA A 29 16.72 -18.95 -1.40
CA ALA A 29 16.59 -18.41 -2.76
C ALA A 29 17.31 -17.07 -2.96
N ARG A 30 17.83 -16.45 -1.90
CA ARG A 30 18.68 -15.24 -1.97
C ARG A 30 20.14 -15.52 -2.34
N ASN A 31 20.60 -16.77 -2.29
CA ASN A 31 22.02 -17.11 -2.48
C ASN A 31 22.34 -17.91 -3.76
N ALA A 32 21.39 -18.09 -4.68
CA ALA A 32 21.57 -18.97 -5.84
C ALA A 32 21.79 -18.25 -7.19
N ASP A 33 22.14 -16.95 -7.20
CA ASP A 33 22.48 -16.23 -8.45
C ASP A 33 23.97 -15.78 -8.48
N THR A 34 24.88 -16.71 -8.23
CA THR A 34 26.31 -16.55 -8.52
C THR A 34 26.75 -17.49 -9.63
N HIS A 35 26.23 -17.32 -10.83
CA HIS A 35 26.87 -17.86 -12.04
C HIS A 35 26.58 -16.94 -13.23
N SER A 36 27.33 -15.84 -13.31
CA SER A 36 27.57 -15.12 -14.57
C SER A 36 28.91 -14.38 -14.54
N ASP A 37 29.95 -15.08 -14.13
CA ASP A 37 31.33 -14.62 -14.31
C ASP A 37 32.03 -15.54 -15.31
N LYS A 38 31.87 -15.21 -16.59
CA LYS A 38 32.84 -15.55 -17.63
C LYS A 38 32.47 -14.96 -18.98
N ILE A 39 32.57 -13.65 -19.13
CA ILE A 39 32.96 -12.99 -20.39
C ILE A 39 33.59 -11.65 -19.98
N LEU A 40 34.80 -11.70 -19.52
CA LEU A 40 35.62 -10.50 -19.26
C LEU A 40 37.03 -10.82 -19.75
N SER A 41 37.33 -10.40 -20.96
CA SER A 41 38.69 -9.97 -21.34
C SER A 41 38.75 -9.76 -22.85
N ILE A 42 38.27 -8.64 -23.34
CA ILE A 42 38.73 -8.00 -24.59
C ILE A 42 38.08 -6.60 -24.55
N GLY A 43 38.86 -5.55 -24.34
CA GLY A 43 38.47 -4.20 -24.63
C GLY A 43 38.35 -3.21 -23.46
N GLU A 44 39.29 -3.14 -22.51
CA GLU A 44 39.29 -2.11 -21.46
C GLU A 44 39.50 -0.69 -22.01
N GLU A 45 40.30 -0.50 -23.07
CA GLU A 45 40.52 0.82 -23.69
C GLU A 45 39.31 1.36 -24.46
N ASN A 46 38.52 0.52 -25.13
CA ASN A 46 37.30 0.91 -25.81
C ASN A 46 36.10 1.14 -24.82
N ARG A 47 36.14 0.57 -23.62
CA ARG A 47 35.09 0.77 -22.63
C ARG A 47 35.14 2.13 -21.94
N SER A 48 36.32 2.69 -21.70
CA SER A 48 36.48 4.01 -21.08
C SER A 48 35.95 5.12 -21.97
N THR A 49 36.27 5.10 -23.26
CA THR A 49 35.81 6.13 -24.22
C THR A 49 34.31 6.08 -24.47
N THR A 50 33.69 4.92 -24.53
CA THR A 50 32.23 4.77 -24.68
C THR A 50 31.46 5.18 -23.43
N GLN A 51 32.01 4.96 -22.25
CA GLN A 51 31.42 5.40 -20.99
C GLN A 51 31.50 6.91 -20.82
N GLU A 52 32.65 7.53 -21.09
CA GLU A 52 32.83 8.99 -21.00
C GLU A 52 31.91 9.73 -21.99
N GLN A 53 31.74 9.21 -23.20
CA GLN A 53 30.82 9.77 -24.20
C GLN A 53 29.36 9.63 -23.69
N ALA A 54 28.96 8.48 -23.17
CA ALA A 54 27.63 8.27 -22.61
C ALA A 54 27.37 9.21 -21.43
N ASP A 55 28.33 9.37 -20.53
CA ASP A 55 28.22 10.26 -19.36
C ASP A 55 28.06 11.72 -19.82
N SER A 56 28.76 12.15 -20.85
CA SER A 56 28.62 13.49 -21.41
C SER A 56 27.22 13.71 -22.00
N ILE A 57 26.72 12.78 -22.79
CA ILE A 57 25.36 12.81 -23.36
C ILE A 57 24.31 12.84 -22.25
N MET A 58 24.46 11.99 -21.24
CA MET A 58 23.51 11.93 -20.12
C MET A 58 23.51 13.20 -19.29
N ARG A 59 24.66 13.86 -19.07
CA ARG A 59 24.70 15.16 -18.37
C ARG A 59 23.90 16.22 -19.13
N LEU A 60 23.98 16.26 -20.46
CA LEU A 60 23.22 17.17 -21.27
C LEU A 60 21.72 16.85 -21.26
N ALA A 61 21.34 15.56 -21.33
CA ALA A 61 19.96 15.12 -21.27
C ALA A 61 19.33 15.42 -19.89
N ILE A 62 20.04 15.12 -18.80
CA ILE A 62 19.62 15.43 -17.42
C ILE A 62 19.47 16.94 -17.24
N GLY A 63 20.42 17.75 -17.74
CA GLY A 63 20.32 19.20 -17.68
C GLY A 63 19.10 19.78 -18.40
N LYS A 64 18.59 19.11 -19.44
CA LYS A 64 17.35 19.47 -20.15
C LYS A 64 16.09 18.87 -19.57
N ALA A 65 16.19 17.85 -18.74
CA ALA A 65 15.04 17.13 -18.20
C ALA A 65 14.05 18.04 -17.46
N ALA A 66 14.54 18.96 -16.63
CA ALA A 66 13.69 19.92 -15.90
C ALA A 66 12.86 20.79 -16.86
N GLN A 67 13.44 21.23 -17.98
CA GLN A 67 12.75 22.01 -19.00
C GLN A 67 11.65 21.18 -19.68
N TYR A 68 11.97 19.94 -20.09
CA TYR A 68 11.00 19.07 -20.79
C TYR A 68 9.88 18.58 -19.88
N ARG A 69 10.16 18.36 -18.59
CA ARG A 69 9.17 17.94 -17.58
C ARG A 69 7.98 18.89 -17.49
N HIS A 70 8.23 20.17 -17.66
CA HIS A 70 7.26 21.24 -17.41
C HIS A 70 6.73 21.93 -18.66
N THR A 71 7.02 21.36 -19.84
CA THR A 71 6.67 22.03 -21.12
C THR A 71 5.18 22.04 -21.40
N ILE A 72 4.43 21.04 -20.93
CA ILE A 72 3.02 20.84 -21.28
C ILE A 72 2.11 21.26 -20.13
N SER A 73 1.18 22.18 -20.41
CA SER A 73 0.14 22.58 -19.45
C SER A 73 -1.09 21.69 -19.51
N MET A 74 -1.48 21.28 -20.72
CA MET A 74 -2.67 20.45 -20.95
C MET A 74 -2.52 19.68 -22.26
N TYR A 75 -3.08 18.47 -22.30
CA TYR A 75 -3.36 17.78 -23.54
C TYR A 75 -4.70 17.04 -23.50
N GLU A 76 -5.30 16.85 -24.67
CA GLU A 76 -6.40 15.94 -24.91
C GLU A 76 -5.94 14.88 -25.91
N ALA A 77 -6.08 13.61 -25.52
CA ALA A 77 -5.67 12.49 -26.33
C ALA A 77 -6.75 11.40 -26.34
N GLU A 78 -6.84 10.70 -27.44
CA GLU A 78 -7.55 9.44 -27.54
C GLU A 78 -6.53 8.32 -27.42
N ILE A 79 -6.76 7.42 -26.44
CA ILE A 79 -5.83 6.34 -26.10
C ILE A 79 -6.52 5.01 -26.39
N TYR A 80 -5.93 4.23 -27.27
CA TYR A 80 -6.30 2.83 -27.47
C TYR A 80 -5.40 1.96 -26.61
N ILE A 81 -5.98 0.99 -25.93
CA ILE A 81 -5.28 0.03 -25.07
C ILE A 81 -5.75 -1.38 -25.40
N LYS A 82 -4.81 -2.28 -25.68
CA LYS A 82 -5.02 -3.72 -25.79
C LYS A 82 -4.32 -4.40 -24.62
N GLY A 83 -5.06 -5.15 -23.79
CA GLY A 83 -4.53 -5.87 -22.63
C GLY A 83 -4.76 -7.37 -22.75
N ARG A 84 -3.72 -8.19 -22.50
CA ARG A 84 -3.82 -9.65 -22.44
C ARG A 84 -3.25 -10.16 -21.13
N THR A 85 -3.97 -11.01 -20.43
CA THR A 85 -3.52 -11.65 -19.19
C THR A 85 -3.59 -13.16 -19.33
N GLU A 86 -2.47 -13.85 -19.14
CA GLU A 86 -2.34 -15.29 -19.23
C GLU A 86 -1.93 -15.91 -17.89
N ILE A 87 -2.59 -16.98 -17.47
CA ILE A 87 -2.19 -17.78 -16.32
C ILE A 87 -1.26 -18.90 -16.82
N LEU A 88 0.05 -18.67 -16.75
CA LEU A 88 1.06 -19.59 -17.25
C LEU A 88 1.25 -20.81 -16.33
N LYS A 89 1.16 -20.61 -15.02
CA LYS A 89 1.27 -21.68 -14.03
C LYS A 89 0.29 -21.45 -12.89
N GLN A 90 -0.45 -22.50 -12.53
CA GLN A 90 -1.48 -22.47 -11.51
C GLN A 90 -1.31 -23.65 -10.56
N ASN A 91 -1.32 -23.39 -9.26
CA ASN A 91 -1.33 -24.42 -8.23
C ASN A 91 -2.70 -24.48 -7.51
N ILE A 92 -2.85 -25.47 -6.62
CA ILE A 92 -4.09 -25.69 -5.88
C ILE A 92 -4.43 -24.53 -4.94
N LEU A 93 -3.44 -23.80 -4.42
CA LEU A 93 -3.65 -22.66 -3.52
C LEU A 93 -4.37 -21.50 -4.21
N MET A 94 -4.11 -21.27 -5.50
CA MET A 94 -4.82 -20.26 -6.28
C MET A 94 -6.30 -20.56 -6.41
N ARG A 95 -6.69 -21.86 -6.45
CA ARG A 95 -8.09 -22.28 -6.51
C ARG A 95 -8.79 -22.16 -5.16
N LEU A 96 -8.08 -22.43 -4.06
CA LEU A 96 -8.63 -22.37 -2.69
C LEU A 96 -8.70 -20.93 -2.15
N ALA A 97 -7.76 -20.09 -2.51
CA ALA A 97 -7.63 -18.71 -2.02
C ALA A 97 -7.90 -17.68 -3.14
N HIS A 98 -8.96 -17.87 -3.92
CA HIS A 98 -9.33 -17.01 -5.05
C HIS A 98 -9.55 -15.52 -4.67
N HIS A 99 -9.84 -15.23 -3.40
CA HIS A 99 -9.99 -13.88 -2.89
C HIS A 99 -8.66 -13.14 -2.72
N ILE A 100 -7.53 -13.87 -2.65
CA ILE A 100 -6.17 -13.29 -2.58
C ILE A 100 -5.67 -12.97 -4.00
N PHE A 101 -6.12 -13.74 -5.00
CA PHE A 101 -5.72 -13.61 -6.39
C PHE A 101 -6.90 -13.03 -7.19
N PRO A 102 -6.92 -11.75 -7.51
CA PRO A 102 -8.03 -11.10 -8.23
C PRO A 102 -8.04 -11.45 -9.73
N VAL A 103 -7.73 -12.69 -10.07
CA VAL A 103 -7.71 -13.22 -11.45
C VAL A 103 -8.73 -14.35 -11.56
N ASP A 104 -9.54 -14.33 -12.61
CA ASP A 104 -10.47 -15.44 -12.88
C ASP A 104 -9.68 -16.69 -13.30
N TRP A 105 -9.44 -17.58 -12.34
CA TRP A 105 -8.71 -18.82 -12.53
C TRP A 105 -9.36 -19.81 -13.52
N ARG A 106 -10.64 -19.59 -13.86
CA ARG A 106 -11.37 -20.40 -14.84
C ARG A 106 -11.08 -19.97 -16.26
N ASN A 107 -10.79 -18.68 -16.46
CA ASN A 107 -10.39 -18.11 -17.73
C ASN A 107 -8.88 -17.90 -17.73
N LYS A 108 -8.14 -18.82 -18.33
CA LYS A 108 -6.68 -18.82 -18.31
C LYS A 108 -6.06 -17.76 -19.22
N ASP A 109 -6.80 -17.28 -20.19
CA ASP A 109 -6.36 -16.31 -21.18
C ASP A 109 -7.46 -15.26 -21.38
N MET A 110 -7.17 -14.06 -20.95
CA MET A 110 -8.09 -12.93 -20.94
C MET A 110 -7.54 -11.84 -21.85
N LEU A 111 -8.33 -11.45 -22.83
CA LEU A 111 -8.04 -10.38 -23.77
C LEU A 111 -9.12 -9.30 -23.66
N PHE A 112 -8.69 -8.03 -23.63
CA PHE A 112 -9.59 -6.89 -23.76
C PHE A 112 -8.98 -5.79 -24.59
N GLU A 113 -9.83 -4.96 -25.16
CA GLU A 113 -9.51 -3.71 -25.84
C GLU A 113 -10.33 -2.59 -25.23
N MET A 114 -9.74 -1.41 -25.13
CA MET A 114 -10.37 -0.24 -24.54
C MET A 114 -9.95 1.02 -25.30
N VAL A 115 -10.89 1.93 -25.53
CA VAL A 115 -10.62 3.28 -26.04
C VAL A 115 -11.05 4.28 -25.00
N SER A 116 -10.16 5.19 -24.65
CA SER A 116 -10.38 6.25 -23.67
C SER A 116 -10.08 7.62 -24.25
N GLN A 117 -10.96 8.58 -24.03
CA GLN A 117 -10.63 10.00 -24.18
C GLN A 117 -10.02 10.49 -22.89
N SER A 118 -8.76 10.90 -22.97
CA SER A 118 -7.96 11.28 -21.81
C SER A 118 -7.56 12.74 -21.90
N ARG A 119 -7.75 13.46 -20.78
CA ARG A 119 -7.30 14.83 -20.60
C ARG A 119 -6.28 14.88 -19.49
N TYR A 120 -5.16 15.52 -19.73
CA TYR A 120 -4.15 15.85 -18.73
C TYR A 120 -4.15 17.35 -18.49
N ASN A 121 -4.11 17.76 -17.22
CA ASN A 121 -3.82 19.12 -16.78
C ASN A 121 -2.64 19.07 -15.81
N ALA A 122 -1.62 19.87 -16.09
CA ALA A 122 -0.46 19.93 -15.20
C ALA A 122 -0.83 20.49 -13.82
N PRO A 123 -0.22 19.98 -12.73
CA PRO A 123 0.93 19.08 -12.73
C PRO A 123 0.58 17.59 -12.76
N TYR A 124 -0.58 17.15 -12.29
CA TYR A 124 -0.85 15.73 -12.01
C TYR A 124 -2.31 15.32 -12.24
N ASP A 125 -3.13 16.13 -12.93
CA ASP A 125 -4.54 15.80 -13.12
C ASP A 125 -4.73 15.03 -14.42
N TYR A 126 -5.32 13.83 -14.30
CA TYR A 126 -5.67 12.97 -15.42
C TYR A 126 -7.16 12.62 -15.34
N ILE A 127 -7.89 12.84 -16.41
CA ILE A 127 -9.29 12.46 -16.55
C ILE A 127 -9.38 11.50 -17.71
N HIS A 128 -9.82 10.27 -17.46
CA HIS A 128 -9.95 9.21 -18.47
C HIS A 128 -11.42 8.84 -18.65
N ASN A 129 -12.00 9.24 -19.76
CA ASN A 129 -13.36 8.90 -20.12
C ASN A 129 -13.36 7.69 -21.06
N ILE A 130 -13.72 6.51 -20.56
CA ILE A 130 -13.72 5.27 -21.33
C ILE A 130 -14.92 5.28 -22.27
N GLN A 131 -14.66 5.27 -23.58
CA GLN A 131 -15.66 5.34 -24.64
C GLN A 131 -16.18 3.96 -25.06
N ALA A 132 -15.29 2.98 -25.09
CA ALA A 132 -15.62 1.64 -25.52
C ALA A 132 -14.71 0.60 -24.85
N VAL A 133 -15.27 -0.59 -24.59
CA VAL A 133 -14.52 -1.77 -24.12
C VAL A 133 -15.02 -3.00 -24.86
N ASN A 134 -14.10 -3.87 -25.26
CA ASN A 134 -14.39 -5.15 -25.87
C ASN A 134 -13.44 -6.23 -25.32
N GLY A 135 -13.69 -7.50 -25.63
CA GLY A 135 -12.81 -8.60 -25.24
C GLY A 135 -13.57 -9.86 -24.79
N ASN A 136 -12.84 -10.94 -24.57
CA ASN A 136 -13.42 -12.16 -24.00
C ASN A 136 -13.61 -12.05 -22.47
N SER A 137 -13.00 -11.05 -21.83
CA SER A 137 -13.13 -10.75 -20.41
C SER A 137 -13.10 -9.23 -20.22
N VAL A 138 -14.25 -8.64 -19.90
CA VAL A 138 -14.31 -7.20 -19.61
C VAL A 138 -13.59 -6.93 -18.28
N PRO A 139 -12.55 -6.09 -18.27
CA PRO A 139 -11.82 -5.78 -17.06
C PRO A 139 -12.71 -5.02 -16.07
N ASN A 140 -12.58 -5.35 -14.78
CA ASN A 140 -13.21 -4.57 -13.71
C ASN A 140 -12.58 -3.18 -13.61
N GLU A 141 -13.19 -2.28 -12.84
CA GLU A 141 -12.72 -0.90 -12.66
C GLU A 141 -11.26 -0.83 -12.21
N SER A 142 -10.85 -1.62 -11.21
CA SER A 142 -9.47 -1.66 -10.72
C SER A 142 -8.46 -2.02 -11.82
N LYS A 143 -8.77 -2.97 -12.70
CA LYS A 143 -7.88 -3.31 -13.82
C LYS A 143 -7.84 -2.23 -14.91
N ARG A 144 -8.95 -1.53 -15.11
CA ARG A 144 -8.99 -0.38 -16.04
C ARG A 144 -8.14 0.76 -15.50
N GLN A 145 -8.23 1.05 -14.20
CA GLN A 145 -7.36 2.02 -13.52
C GLN A 145 -5.88 1.63 -13.59
N GLU A 146 -5.55 0.36 -13.34
CA GLU A 146 -4.17 -0.15 -13.46
C GLU A 146 -3.62 0.05 -14.87
N ALA A 147 -4.39 -0.31 -15.91
CA ALA A 147 -3.98 -0.15 -17.30
C ALA A 147 -3.74 1.32 -17.69
N LEU A 148 -4.52 2.25 -17.16
CA LEU A 148 -4.36 3.69 -17.41
C LEU A 148 -3.25 4.32 -16.56
N ALA A 149 -3.08 3.88 -15.30
CA ALA A 149 -2.11 4.45 -14.39
C ALA A 149 -0.65 4.29 -14.87
N PHE A 150 -0.31 3.17 -15.56
CA PHE A 150 1.05 3.00 -16.07
C PHE A 150 1.37 3.98 -17.21
N LEU A 151 0.36 4.51 -17.92
CA LEU A 151 0.53 5.48 -19.00
C LEU A 151 0.84 6.89 -18.49
N ASN A 152 0.62 7.17 -17.21
CA ASN A 152 0.87 8.46 -16.58
C ASN A 152 2.37 8.68 -16.27
N LEU A 153 3.26 7.98 -16.97
CA LEU A 153 4.71 8.12 -16.83
C LEU A 153 5.23 9.37 -17.53
N ASN A 154 5.75 10.32 -16.76
CA ASN A 154 6.59 11.38 -17.29
C ASN A 154 8.06 10.94 -17.24
N VAL A 155 8.64 10.59 -18.40
CA VAL A 155 10.00 10.07 -18.51
C VAL A 155 11.07 11.04 -17.99
N TYR A 156 10.78 12.35 -17.94
CA TYR A 156 11.68 13.38 -17.43
C TYR A 156 11.54 13.64 -15.93
N SER A 157 10.63 12.96 -15.26
CA SER A 157 10.55 13.00 -13.79
C SER A 157 11.71 12.24 -13.14
N PRO A 158 12.14 12.60 -11.93
CA PRO A 158 13.18 11.86 -11.22
C PRO A 158 12.72 10.46 -10.81
N THR A 159 11.42 10.29 -10.62
CA THR A 159 10.79 9.05 -10.17
C THR A 159 9.53 8.76 -11.00
N ALA A 160 9.08 7.52 -10.94
CA ALA A 160 7.85 7.05 -11.56
C ALA A 160 7.01 6.24 -10.57
N TYR A 161 5.69 6.19 -10.82
CA TYR A 161 4.73 5.35 -10.09
C TYR A 161 4.78 5.58 -8.57
N ASP A 162 4.47 6.81 -8.12
CA ASP A 162 4.47 7.22 -6.71
C ASP A 162 5.81 6.93 -6.00
N ASP A 163 6.93 7.32 -6.61
CA ASP A 163 8.29 7.10 -6.12
C ASP A 163 8.71 5.61 -5.97
N ALA A 164 7.97 4.71 -6.60
CA ALA A 164 8.32 3.30 -6.62
C ALA A 164 9.60 3.02 -7.42
N ILE A 165 9.82 3.76 -8.51
CA ILE A 165 10.95 3.59 -9.42
C ILE A 165 11.72 4.89 -9.55
N PHE A 166 13.04 4.83 -9.42
CA PHE A 166 13.95 5.93 -9.66
C PHE A 166 14.44 5.89 -11.12
N LEU A 167 14.20 6.97 -11.85
CA LEU A 167 14.49 7.02 -13.28
C LEU A 167 15.95 7.44 -13.57
N PRO A 168 16.55 6.95 -14.69
CA PRO A 168 17.94 7.26 -15.05
C PRO A 168 18.17 8.70 -15.54
N ILE A 169 17.12 9.51 -15.61
CA ILE A 169 17.17 10.94 -16.01
C ILE A 169 17.15 11.90 -14.80
N ALA A 170 17.07 11.39 -13.59
CA ALA A 170 17.08 12.21 -12.38
C ALA A 170 18.40 12.96 -12.20
N ASP A 171 18.38 14.13 -11.55
CA ASP A 171 19.56 14.99 -11.35
C ASP A 171 20.75 14.27 -10.70
N ASN A 172 20.47 13.31 -9.81
CA ASN A 172 21.45 12.49 -9.11
C ASN A 172 21.59 11.07 -9.68
N ALA A 173 21.15 10.82 -10.92
CA ALA A 173 21.17 9.51 -11.56
C ALA A 173 22.55 8.86 -11.58
N PHE A 174 23.62 9.65 -11.78
CA PHE A 174 25.01 9.16 -11.76
C PHE A 174 25.44 8.52 -10.43
N ARG A 175 24.74 8.80 -9.35
CA ARG A 175 24.98 8.12 -8.05
C ARG A 175 24.53 6.66 -8.09
N PHE A 176 23.49 6.36 -8.86
CA PHE A 176 22.80 5.06 -8.83
C PHE A 176 22.99 4.24 -10.09
N TYR A 177 23.27 4.89 -11.22
CA TYR A 177 23.41 4.25 -12.53
C TYR A 177 24.80 4.45 -13.12
N SER A 178 25.23 3.50 -13.92
CA SER A 178 26.31 3.60 -14.89
C SER A 178 25.72 3.63 -16.30
N PHE A 179 26.32 4.40 -17.18
CA PHE A 179 25.86 4.62 -18.54
C PHE A 179 26.92 4.19 -19.55
N ASN A 180 26.51 3.55 -20.64
CA ASN A 180 27.38 3.15 -21.73
C ASN A 180 26.71 3.45 -23.06
N LEU A 181 27.44 4.06 -23.99
CA LEU A 181 26.98 4.25 -25.36
C LEU A 181 27.09 2.90 -26.11
N ASP A 182 25.92 2.35 -26.48
CA ASP A 182 25.83 1.04 -27.13
C ASP A 182 25.89 1.18 -28.65
N GLU A 183 25.14 2.17 -29.18
CA GLU A 183 25.00 2.35 -30.64
C GLU A 183 24.62 3.80 -30.98
N ILE A 184 24.95 4.23 -32.18
CA ILE A 184 24.49 5.49 -32.76
C ILE A 184 23.60 5.17 -33.98
N LEU A 185 22.33 5.52 -33.86
CA LEU A 185 21.30 5.26 -34.86
C LEU A 185 20.96 6.53 -35.65
N TRP A 186 20.48 6.35 -36.87
CA TRP A 186 19.95 7.42 -37.72
C TRP A 186 18.45 7.18 -37.93
N LEU A 187 17.64 8.08 -37.43
CA LEU A 187 16.18 8.04 -37.57
C LEU A 187 15.73 9.27 -38.36
N ASN A 188 15.27 9.08 -39.61
CA ASN A 188 14.81 10.15 -40.50
C ASN A 188 15.81 11.31 -40.61
N GLY A 189 17.10 11.02 -40.75
CA GLY A 189 18.15 12.00 -40.87
C GLY A 189 18.60 12.67 -39.57
N GLN A 190 18.05 12.26 -38.43
CA GLN A 190 18.49 12.70 -37.11
C GLN A 190 19.30 11.61 -36.42
N ARG A 191 20.39 12.00 -35.79
CA ARG A 191 21.24 11.10 -35.00
C ARG A 191 20.60 10.86 -33.64
N VAL A 192 20.54 9.59 -33.22
CA VAL A 192 19.99 9.12 -31.95
C VAL A 192 21.03 8.26 -31.25
N PHE A 193 21.32 8.57 -30.01
CA PHE A 193 22.23 7.80 -29.15
C PHE A 193 21.46 6.76 -28.38
N LYS A 194 21.83 5.48 -28.54
CA LYS A 194 21.31 4.38 -27.72
C LYS A 194 22.23 4.19 -26.52
N ILE A 195 21.77 4.64 -25.36
CA ILE A 195 22.51 4.60 -24.10
C ILE A 195 21.97 3.47 -23.24
N ARG A 196 22.83 2.52 -22.90
CA ARG A 196 22.52 1.49 -21.92
C ARG A 196 22.75 2.03 -20.52
N PHE A 197 21.75 1.87 -19.64
CA PHE A 197 21.87 2.21 -18.23
C PHE A 197 21.73 0.97 -17.36
N LEU A 198 22.61 0.84 -16.36
CA LEU A 198 22.65 -0.27 -15.44
C LEU A 198 22.74 0.27 -14.00
N PRO A 199 22.01 -0.30 -13.04
CA PRO A 199 22.12 0.08 -11.63
C PRO A 199 23.49 -0.35 -11.09
N LYS A 200 24.17 0.56 -10.37
CA LYS A 200 25.45 0.25 -9.68
C LYS A 200 25.27 -0.75 -8.54
N GLN A 201 24.06 -0.79 -7.96
CA GLN A 201 23.64 -1.76 -6.94
C GLN A 201 22.20 -2.17 -7.22
N TRP A 202 21.89 -3.44 -7.09
CA TRP A 202 20.53 -3.93 -7.31
C TRP A 202 19.59 -3.47 -6.21
N SER A 203 18.47 -2.91 -6.61
CA SER A 203 17.36 -2.47 -5.73
C SER A 203 16.05 -2.60 -6.48
N GLN A 204 14.96 -2.85 -5.77
CA GLN A 204 13.61 -2.83 -6.34
C GLN A 204 13.18 -1.46 -6.87
N LYS A 205 13.88 -0.39 -6.43
CA LYS A 205 13.64 0.98 -6.90
C LYS A 205 14.45 1.36 -8.14
N LEU A 206 15.34 0.49 -8.59
CA LEU A 206 16.21 0.74 -9.74
C LEU A 206 15.84 -0.16 -10.90
N VAL A 207 16.01 0.37 -12.10
CA VAL A 207 15.72 -0.30 -13.37
C VAL A 207 16.97 -0.39 -14.23
N CYS A 208 16.99 -1.27 -15.21
CA CYS A 208 18.04 -1.37 -16.21
C CYS A 208 17.43 -1.37 -17.61
N GLY A 209 18.20 -0.94 -18.61
CA GLY A 209 17.71 -0.94 -19.98
C GLY A 209 18.40 0.08 -20.87
N TYR A 210 17.62 0.70 -21.77
CA TYR A 210 18.11 1.61 -22.80
C TYR A 210 17.33 2.91 -22.84
N LEU A 211 18.07 4.02 -23.03
CA LEU A 211 17.54 5.32 -23.40
C LEU A 211 17.99 5.65 -24.83
N TYR A 212 17.05 6.12 -25.62
CA TYR A 212 17.31 6.60 -26.98
C TYR A 212 17.18 8.13 -26.98
N ILE A 213 18.30 8.84 -27.16
CA ILE A 213 18.39 10.29 -26.97
C ILE A 213 18.73 10.95 -28.29
N PHE A 214 17.93 11.93 -28.73
CA PHE A 214 18.20 12.71 -29.90
C PHE A 214 19.44 13.59 -29.72
N ASP A 215 20.28 13.64 -30.77
CA ASP A 215 21.37 14.61 -30.84
C ASP A 215 20.84 16.06 -30.90
N ARG A 216 21.57 17.01 -30.32
CA ARG A 216 21.28 18.44 -30.23
C ARG A 216 20.14 18.83 -29.32
N SER A 217 19.00 18.18 -29.39
CA SER A 217 17.86 18.46 -28.51
C SER A 217 17.98 17.81 -27.13
N TRP A 218 18.70 16.69 -27.01
CA TRP A 218 18.88 15.88 -25.81
C TRP A 218 17.55 15.34 -25.27
N GLY A 219 16.53 15.32 -26.11
CA GLY A 219 15.21 14.75 -25.76
C GLY A 219 15.21 13.23 -25.89
N ILE A 220 14.42 12.57 -25.06
CA ILE A 220 14.25 11.13 -25.08
C ILE A 220 13.24 10.76 -26.18
N HIS A 221 13.68 9.95 -27.14
CA HIS A 221 12.80 9.37 -28.14
C HIS A 221 12.14 8.09 -27.66
N LYS A 222 12.90 7.24 -26.93
CA LYS A 222 12.42 5.96 -26.46
C LYS A 222 13.09 5.60 -25.14
N ILE A 223 12.33 5.01 -24.26
CA ILE A 223 12.84 4.30 -23.08
C ILE A 223 12.43 2.84 -23.16
N ASP A 224 13.35 1.94 -22.87
CA ASP A 224 13.11 0.51 -22.67
C ASP A 224 13.72 0.14 -21.33
N MET A 225 12.88 -0.13 -20.34
CA MET A 225 13.34 -0.37 -18.98
C MET A 225 12.77 -1.65 -18.42
N ASN A 226 13.65 -2.40 -17.76
CA ASN A 226 13.34 -3.63 -17.04
C ASN A 226 13.54 -3.43 -15.55
N GLY A 227 12.65 -3.99 -14.76
CA GLY A 227 12.74 -3.90 -13.31
C GLY A 227 12.03 -5.05 -12.61
N ARG A 228 12.18 -5.04 -11.28
CA ARG A 228 11.49 -5.98 -10.40
C ARG A 228 10.93 -5.20 -9.21
N TYR A 229 9.65 -5.36 -8.97
CA TYR A 229 8.99 -4.75 -7.82
C TYR A 229 8.16 -5.81 -7.09
N SER A 230 8.48 -6.07 -5.81
CA SER A 230 7.82 -7.11 -5.02
C SER A 230 7.86 -8.48 -5.74
N PHE A 231 6.73 -9.03 -6.12
CA PHE A 231 6.58 -10.32 -6.80
C PHE A 231 6.45 -10.19 -8.32
N ALA A 232 6.56 -8.97 -8.86
CA ALA A 232 6.42 -8.68 -10.27
C ALA A 232 7.76 -8.36 -10.93
N GLU A 233 8.06 -9.00 -12.04
CA GLU A 233 9.04 -8.58 -13.03
C GLU A 233 8.31 -7.76 -14.09
N PHE A 234 8.89 -6.64 -14.52
CA PHE A 234 8.26 -5.81 -15.52
C PHE A 234 9.25 -5.34 -16.59
N ASN A 235 8.73 -5.12 -17.78
CA ASN A 235 9.38 -4.39 -18.86
C ASN A 235 8.43 -3.30 -19.33
N VAL A 236 8.92 -2.06 -19.44
CA VAL A 236 8.19 -0.92 -19.97
C VAL A 236 8.96 -0.36 -21.15
N VAL A 237 8.30 -0.29 -22.30
CA VAL A 237 8.83 0.36 -23.50
C VAL A 237 7.91 1.51 -23.84
N MET A 238 8.43 2.73 -23.91
CA MET A 238 7.66 3.90 -24.34
C MET A 238 8.40 4.64 -25.43
N GLU A 239 7.68 4.99 -26.48
CA GLU A 239 8.15 5.81 -27.59
C GLU A 239 7.47 7.18 -27.52
N PHE A 240 8.27 8.22 -27.65
CA PHE A 240 7.85 9.62 -27.55
C PHE A 240 7.94 10.31 -28.91
N GLY A 241 7.10 11.31 -29.12
CA GLY A 241 7.04 12.06 -30.36
C GLY A 241 8.37 12.66 -30.75
N ARG A 242 8.65 12.63 -32.06
CA ARG A 242 9.92 13.13 -32.67
C ARG A 242 10.01 14.66 -32.74
N ASP A 243 8.86 15.33 -32.70
CA ASP A 243 8.81 16.79 -32.64
C ASP A 243 9.22 17.25 -31.25
N TYR A 244 10.17 18.21 -31.16
CA TYR A 244 10.58 18.83 -29.90
C TYR A 244 9.40 19.38 -29.08
N ARG A 245 8.26 19.64 -29.72
CA ARG A 245 6.99 20.04 -29.07
C ARG A 245 6.32 18.92 -28.34
N ARG A 246 6.67 17.67 -28.61
CA ARG A 246 6.02 16.47 -28.08
C ARG A 246 6.95 15.52 -27.33
N PHE A 247 8.17 15.93 -26.97
CA PHE A 247 9.14 15.06 -26.29
C PHE A 247 8.64 14.52 -24.94
N PHE A 248 7.72 15.20 -24.32
CA PHE A 248 7.08 14.73 -23.11
C PHE A 248 5.96 13.71 -23.39
N LEU A 249 5.37 13.73 -24.58
CA LEU A 249 4.14 12.99 -24.88
C LEU A 249 4.47 11.63 -25.50
N PRO A 250 4.00 10.52 -24.89
CA PRO A 250 4.14 9.18 -25.47
C PRO A 250 3.27 9.03 -26.73
N GLU A 251 3.79 8.38 -27.75
CA GLU A 251 3.04 7.96 -28.95
C GLU A 251 2.62 6.49 -28.84
N LYS A 252 3.49 5.66 -28.25
CA LYS A 252 3.25 4.23 -27.99
C LYS A 252 3.78 3.85 -26.63
N ALA A 253 3.11 2.93 -25.98
CA ALA A 253 3.55 2.36 -24.72
C ALA A 253 3.22 0.87 -24.64
N ASP A 254 4.22 0.06 -24.34
CA ASP A 254 4.10 -1.36 -24.08
C ASP A 254 4.52 -1.65 -22.63
N LEU A 255 3.69 -2.38 -21.91
CA LEU A 255 3.99 -2.88 -20.57
C LEU A 255 3.86 -4.39 -20.57
N PHE A 256 4.89 -5.07 -20.11
CA PHE A 256 4.85 -6.50 -19.81
C PHE A 256 5.09 -6.70 -18.31
N LEU A 257 4.21 -7.45 -17.67
CA LEU A 257 4.25 -7.79 -16.23
C LEU A 257 4.26 -9.31 -16.08
N ARG A 258 5.11 -9.83 -15.21
CA ARG A 258 5.14 -11.24 -14.86
C ARG A 258 5.14 -11.40 -13.35
N TYR A 259 3.99 -11.76 -12.81
CA TYR A 259 3.81 -12.02 -11.37
C TYR A 259 4.16 -13.46 -11.02
N LYS A 260 5.04 -13.63 -10.02
CA LYS A 260 5.43 -14.94 -9.47
C LYS A 260 5.10 -14.96 -7.98
N LEU A 261 4.07 -15.69 -7.58
CA LEU A 261 3.65 -15.78 -6.18
C LEU A 261 3.24 -17.20 -5.82
N LEU A 262 3.87 -17.76 -4.78
CA LEU A 262 3.57 -19.10 -4.24
C LEU A 262 3.48 -20.20 -5.31
N GLY A 263 4.38 -20.17 -6.29
CA GLY A 263 4.41 -21.14 -7.39
C GLY A 263 3.40 -20.91 -8.51
N ASN A 264 2.58 -19.86 -8.44
CA ASN A 264 1.73 -19.39 -9.53
C ASN A 264 2.50 -18.39 -10.38
N VAL A 265 2.22 -18.37 -11.69
CA VAL A 265 2.81 -17.42 -12.64
C VAL A 265 1.70 -16.86 -13.52
N VAL A 266 1.54 -15.54 -13.48
CA VAL A 266 0.59 -14.79 -14.32
C VAL A 266 1.39 -13.78 -15.13
N ALA A 267 1.18 -13.76 -16.44
CA ALA A 267 1.74 -12.76 -17.35
C ALA A 267 0.63 -11.81 -17.82
N THR A 268 0.92 -10.53 -17.82
CA THR A 268 0.02 -9.49 -18.36
C THR A 268 0.81 -8.60 -19.30
N SER A 269 0.26 -8.33 -20.47
CA SER A 269 0.79 -7.37 -21.43
C SER A 269 -0.24 -6.30 -21.74
N TYR A 270 0.21 -5.05 -21.85
CA TYR A 270 -0.59 -3.93 -22.33
C TYR A 270 0.15 -3.29 -23.50
N HIS A 271 -0.58 -3.06 -24.57
CA HIS A 271 -0.13 -2.27 -25.71
C HIS A 271 -1.02 -1.05 -25.85
N SER A 272 -0.45 0.13 -26.00
CA SER A 272 -1.20 1.39 -26.04
C SER A 272 -0.67 2.31 -27.12
N SER A 273 -1.58 2.97 -27.82
CA SER A 273 -1.28 4.02 -28.79
C SER A 273 -2.06 5.30 -28.49
N PHE A 274 -1.44 6.44 -28.76
CA PHE A 274 -1.96 7.76 -28.41
C PHE A 274 -2.19 8.60 -29.65
N SER A 275 -3.36 9.22 -29.74
CA SER A 275 -3.73 10.19 -30.77
C SER A 275 -4.07 11.52 -30.11
N TYR A 276 -3.20 12.52 -30.24
CA TYR A 276 -3.37 13.83 -29.61
C TYR A 276 -4.23 14.75 -30.45
N LYS A 277 -5.33 15.25 -29.85
CA LYS A 277 -6.25 16.22 -30.45
C LYS A 277 -5.83 17.66 -30.14
N LYS A 278 -5.40 17.90 -28.90
CA LYS A 278 -5.02 19.22 -28.42
C LYS A 278 -3.81 19.12 -27.51
N VAL A 279 -2.85 20.04 -27.63
CA VAL A 279 -1.68 20.13 -26.75
C VAL A 279 -1.39 21.60 -26.50
N GLU A 280 -1.37 22.02 -25.25
CA GLU A 280 -1.04 23.37 -24.80
C GLU A 280 0.26 23.38 -24.01
N ARG A 281 1.03 24.45 -24.18
CA ARG A 281 2.31 24.64 -23.47
C ARG A 281 2.12 25.46 -22.22
N MET A 282 3.04 25.29 -21.30
CA MET A 282 3.13 26.06 -20.07
C MET A 282 4.31 27.02 -20.12
N ASP A 283 4.10 28.22 -19.60
CA ASP A 283 5.17 29.21 -19.42
C ASP A 283 6.03 28.85 -18.21
N GLU A 284 7.30 29.29 -18.23
CA GLU A 284 8.25 29.04 -17.16
C GLU A 284 7.80 29.61 -15.81
N GLU A 285 7.16 30.78 -15.81
CA GLU A 285 6.63 31.42 -14.62
C GLU A 285 5.43 30.67 -14.04
N GLU A 286 4.56 30.15 -14.89
CA GLU A 286 3.40 29.37 -14.49
C GLU A 286 3.78 28.06 -13.84
N TRP A 287 4.74 27.31 -14.45
CA TRP A 287 5.17 26.05 -13.82
C TRP A 287 5.91 26.28 -12.50
N LYS A 288 6.76 27.32 -12.37
CA LYS A 288 7.40 27.67 -11.11
C LYS A 288 6.38 27.92 -10.00
N ARG A 289 5.25 28.57 -10.32
CA ARG A 289 4.15 28.81 -9.38
C ARG A 289 3.43 27.52 -9.00
N LYS A 290 3.06 26.69 -9.98
CA LYS A 290 2.35 25.42 -9.74
C LYS A 290 3.19 24.42 -8.96
N TRP A 291 4.49 24.31 -9.26
CA TRP A 291 5.40 23.34 -8.61
C TRP A 291 5.92 23.79 -7.23
N LYS A 292 5.74 25.05 -6.85
CA LYS A 292 6.00 25.51 -5.48
C LYS A 292 4.87 25.20 -4.51
N SER A 293 3.74 24.77 -5.00
CA SER A 293 2.59 24.38 -4.18
C SER A 293 2.95 23.22 -3.25
N LEU A 294 2.42 23.26 -2.03
CA LEU A 294 2.46 22.13 -1.09
C LEU A 294 1.37 21.09 -1.41
N ASP A 295 0.45 21.45 -2.28
CA ASP A 295 -0.60 20.57 -2.80
C ASP A 295 -0.07 19.79 -4.00
N LEU A 296 0.11 18.49 -3.82
CA LEU A 296 0.52 17.53 -4.83
C LEU A 296 -0.67 16.66 -5.28
N THR A 297 -1.86 17.21 -5.24
CA THR A 297 -3.06 16.48 -5.62
C THR A 297 -2.95 16.01 -7.06
N SER A 298 -3.10 14.71 -7.25
CA SER A 298 -3.23 14.04 -8.53
C SER A 298 -4.64 13.50 -8.63
N HIS A 299 -5.40 13.96 -9.58
CA HIS A 299 -6.72 13.42 -9.86
C HIS A 299 -6.63 12.47 -11.04
N THR A 300 -7.02 11.22 -10.82
CA THR A 300 -7.33 10.29 -11.91
C THR A 300 -8.81 9.99 -11.82
N GLU A 301 -9.62 10.71 -12.58
CA GLU A 301 -11.06 10.48 -12.66
C GLU A 301 -11.37 9.47 -13.75
N LEU A 302 -12.17 8.47 -13.38
CA LEU A 302 -12.85 7.54 -14.28
C LEU A 302 -14.34 7.77 -14.08
N PRO A 303 -14.97 8.64 -14.90
CA PRO A 303 -16.42 8.83 -14.81
C PRO A 303 -17.14 7.49 -14.99
N ASP A 304 -18.19 7.25 -14.19
CA ASP A 304 -19.05 6.05 -14.20
C ASP A 304 -19.89 5.96 -15.49
N THR A 305 -19.25 6.02 -16.65
CA THR A 305 -19.90 5.81 -17.94
C THR A 305 -19.87 4.32 -18.26
N VAL A 306 -21.04 3.74 -18.52
CA VAL A 306 -21.15 2.36 -19.00
C VAL A 306 -20.47 2.29 -20.38
N PRO A 307 -19.41 1.48 -20.54
CA PRO A 307 -18.70 1.38 -21.81
C PRO A 307 -19.63 0.90 -22.91
N ILE A 308 -19.67 1.62 -24.03
CA ILE A 308 -20.52 1.26 -25.17
C ILE A 308 -19.87 0.09 -25.92
N VAL A 309 -20.64 -0.93 -26.18
CA VAL A 309 -20.22 -2.04 -27.06
C VAL A 309 -20.21 -1.53 -28.50
N ARG A 310 -19.08 -1.63 -29.18
CA ARG A 310 -18.88 -1.20 -30.55
C ARG A 310 -18.71 -2.40 -31.49
N ASP A 311 -18.98 -2.20 -32.77
CA ASP A 311 -18.78 -3.17 -33.81
C ASP A 311 -17.31 -3.44 -34.16
N THR A 312 -17.05 -4.44 -34.99
CA THR A 312 -15.70 -4.80 -35.41
C THR A 312 -15.04 -3.73 -36.28
N ALA A 313 -15.80 -2.97 -37.05
CA ALA A 313 -15.28 -1.90 -37.91
C ALA A 313 -14.67 -0.77 -37.05
N TYR A 314 -15.35 -0.41 -35.95
CA TYR A 314 -14.84 0.57 -34.98
C TYR A 314 -13.45 0.15 -34.46
N TRP A 315 -13.30 -1.12 -34.03
CA TRP A 315 -12.03 -1.60 -33.46
C TRP A 315 -10.92 -1.67 -34.50
N HIS A 316 -11.23 -2.01 -35.77
CA HIS A 316 -10.24 -2.00 -36.85
C HIS A 316 -9.65 -0.60 -37.10
N ALA A 317 -10.42 0.47 -36.89
CA ALA A 317 -9.96 1.83 -37.06
C ALA A 317 -8.95 2.27 -35.97
N TYR A 318 -9.02 1.68 -34.79
CA TYR A 318 -8.13 2.03 -33.67
C TYR A 318 -6.91 1.12 -33.55
N ARG A 319 -6.96 -0.09 -34.09
CA ARG A 319 -5.84 -1.05 -33.99
C ARG A 319 -4.70 -0.60 -34.89
N ASP A 320 -3.60 -0.19 -34.27
CA ASP A 320 -2.32 0.01 -34.96
C ASP A 320 -1.58 -1.32 -35.19
N ILE A 321 -1.86 -2.35 -34.38
CA ILE A 321 -1.39 -3.72 -34.54
C ILE A 321 -2.62 -4.64 -34.70
N PRO A 322 -2.76 -5.37 -35.82
CA PRO A 322 -3.87 -6.31 -36.01
C PRO A 322 -3.84 -7.41 -34.95
N LEU A 323 -4.98 -8.04 -34.69
CA LEU A 323 -5.06 -9.17 -33.80
C LEU A 323 -4.25 -10.35 -34.38
N SER A 324 -3.55 -11.06 -33.51
CA SER A 324 -2.96 -12.34 -33.87
C SER A 324 -4.06 -13.40 -34.05
N ARG A 325 -3.75 -14.48 -34.75
CA ARG A 325 -4.70 -15.60 -34.93
C ARG A 325 -5.18 -16.18 -33.60
N GLU A 326 -4.34 -16.18 -32.58
CA GLU A 326 -4.70 -16.63 -31.23
C GLU A 326 -5.69 -15.67 -30.57
N GLU A 327 -5.48 -14.38 -30.70
CA GLU A 327 -6.36 -13.33 -30.18
C GLU A 327 -7.73 -13.37 -30.87
N GLU A 328 -7.78 -13.59 -32.18
CA GLU A 328 -9.05 -13.80 -32.91
C GLU A 328 -9.83 -15.00 -32.39
N LEU A 329 -9.16 -16.12 -32.12
CA LEU A 329 -9.79 -17.31 -31.54
C LEU A 329 -10.32 -17.05 -30.10
N LEU A 330 -9.71 -16.16 -29.34
CA LEU A 330 -10.21 -15.79 -28.02
C LEU A 330 -11.53 -15.01 -28.12
N TYR A 331 -11.66 -14.13 -29.12
CA TYR A 331 -12.92 -13.43 -29.40
C TYR A 331 -14.03 -14.41 -29.84
N ALA A 332 -13.73 -15.32 -30.75
CA ALA A 332 -14.69 -16.30 -31.24
C ALA A 332 -15.23 -17.24 -30.15
N ARG A 333 -14.39 -17.59 -29.13
CA ARG A 333 -14.81 -18.41 -27.98
C ARG A 333 -15.84 -17.72 -27.07
N ARG A 334 -15.93 -16.40 -27.08
CA ARG A 334 -16.95 -15.67 -26.33
C ARG A 334 -18.34 -15.87 -26.91
N GLU A 335 -18.47 -15.81 -28.23
CA GLU A 335 -19.75 -15.93 -28.93
C GLU A 335 -20.40 -17.29 -28.68
N THR A 336 -19.59 -18.38 -28.65
CA THR A 336 -20.07 -19.73 -28.38
C THR A 336 -20.45 -20.02 -26.93
N LYS A 337 -19.89 -19.29 -25.94
CA LYS A 337 -20.22 -19.49 -24.51
C LYS A 337 -21.47 -18.73 -24.04
N ALA A 338 -21.90 -17.72 -24.76
CA ALA A 338 -23.10 -16.95 -24.40
C ALA A 338 -24.39 -17.76 -24.55
N ASP A 339 -24.40 -18.78 -25.44
CA ASP A 339 -25.60 -19.55 -25.81
C ASP A 339 -25.78 -20.87 -25.05
N THR A 340 -24.85 -21.30 -24.17
CA THR A 340 -24.84 -22.68 -23.65
C THR A 340 -24.77 -22.85 -22.13
N LEU A 341 -25.39 -22.04 -21.31
CA LEU A 341 -25.47 -22.31 -19.86
C LEU A 341 -26.89 -22.64 -19.40
N PRO A 342 -27.19 -23.90 -19.03
CA PRO A 342 -28.42 -24.24 -18.31
C PRO A 342 -28.36 -23.66 -16.89
N LYS A 343 -29.35 -22.84 -16.55
CA LYS A 343 -29.43 -22.01 -15.32
C LYS A 343 -29.75 -22.77 -14.02
N ASP A 344 -30.08 -24.05 -14.02
CA ASP A 344 -30.83 -24.64 -12.89
C ASP A 344 -30.17 -25.72 -12.02
N THR A 345 -28.99 -26.24 -12.36
CA THR A 345 -28.40 -27.36 -11.59
C THR A 345 -27.33 -26.94 -10.56
N VAL A 346 -26.86 -25.70 -10.56
CA VAL A 346 -25.73 -25.23 -9.72
C VAL A 346 -26.21 -24.61 -8.39
N ARG A 347 -27.53 -24.41 -8.23
CA ARG A 347 -28.09 -23.61 -7.11
C ARG A 347 -27.97 -24.29 -5.73
N ASN A 348 -28.16 -25.60 -5.67
CA ASN A 348 -28.28 -26.32 -4.38
C ASN A 348 -26.92 -26.71 -3.75
N ILE A 349 -25.90 -27.04 -4.54
CA ILE A 349 -24.55 -27.35 -4.02
C ILE A 349 -23.83 -26.05 -3.58
N ARG A 350 -24.12 -24.95 -4.24
CA ARG A 350 -23.58 -23.63 -3.90
C ARG A 350 -24.02 -23.14 -2.51
N GLN A 351 -25.25 -23.45 -2.09
CA GLN A 351 -25.77 -23.05 -0.77
C GLN A 351 -25.08 -23.77 0.39
N TYR A 352 -24.79 -25.09 0.27
CA TYR A 352 -24.11 -25.85 1.35
C TYR A 352 -22.62 -25.46 1.48
N ILE A 353 -21.92 -25.25 0.38
CA ILE A 353 -20.51 -24.77 0.39
C ILE A 353 -20.45 -23.33 0.93
N HIS A 354 -21.45 -22.50 0.66
CA HIS A 354 -21.55 -21.15 1.22
C HIS A 354 -21.69 -21.16 2.76
N LEU A 355 -22.51 -22.05 3.32
CA LEU A 355 -22.77 -22.07 4.77
C LEU A 355 -21.52 -22.47 5.56
N THR A 356 -20.79 -23.49 5.12
CA THR A 356 -19.55 -23.95 5.80
C THR A 356 -18.39 -22.98 5.60
N SER A 357 -18.32 -22.29 4.45
CA SER A 357 -17.30 -21.27 4.22
C SER A 357 -17.54 -20.01 5.07
N HIS A 358 -18.79 -19.66 5.37
CA HIS A 358 -19.12 -18.52 6.25
C HIS A 358 -18.80 -18.78 7.72
N LEU A 359 -18.74 -20.04 8.15
CA LEU A 359 -18.35 -20.39 9.52
C LEU A 359 -16.84 -20.30 9.76
N THR A 360 -16.03 -20.63 8.76
CA THR A 360 -14.56 -20.72 8.90
C THR A 360 -13.80 -19.54 8.31
N ASN A 361 -14.36 -18.87 7.31
CA ASN A 361 -13.71 -17.78 6.60
C ASN A 361 -14.33 -16.42 6.98
N SER A 362 -13.55 -15.36 6.82
CA SER A 362 -14.07 -14.00 6.95
C SER A 362 -15.14 -13.73 5.89
N VAL A 363 -16.26 -13.18 6.33
CA VAL A 363 -17.38 -12.80 5.48
C VAL A 363 -17.34 -11.30 5.23
N ASN A 364 -17.39 -10.90 3.96
CA ASN A 364 -17.54 -9.52 3.55
C ASN A 364 -18.95 -9.33 2.97
N MET A 365 -19.71 -8.42 3.57
CA MET A 365 -21.02 -8.03 3.10
C MET A 365 -20.98 -6.56 2.72
N ASP A 366 -21.21 -6.25 1.45
CA ASP A 366 -21.32 -4.88 0.95
C ASP A 366 -22.80 -4.58 0.69
N TYR A 367 -23.33 -3.58 1.38
CA TYR A 367 -24.70 -3.09 1.20
C TYR A 367 -24.69 -1.58 0.99
N LYS A 368 -24.93 -1.14 -0.23
CA LYS A 368 -24.82 0.28 -0.62
C LYS A 368 -23.47 0.86 -0.20
N SER A 369 -23.48 1.93 0.62
CA SER A 369 -22.28 2.59 1.15
C SER A 369 -21.73 1.96 2.44
N THR A 370 -22.31 0.82 2.88
CA THR A 370 -21.92 0.15 4.13
C THR A 370 -21.23 -1.16 3.83
N ARG A 371 -20.04 -1.36 4.37
CA ARG A 371 -19.27 -2.60 4.30
C ARG A 371 -19.14 -3.20 5.68
N ILE A 372 -19.55 -4.46 5.83
CA ILE A 372 -19.44 -5.23 7.07
C ILE A 372 -18.49 -6.39 6.82
N LYS A 373 -17.43 -6.47 7.61
CA LYS A 373 -16.50 -7.60 7.61
C LYS A 373 -16.62 -8.33 8.94
N TYR A 374 -16.78 -9.63 8.88
CA TYR A 374 -16.87 -10.51 10.03
C TYR A 374 -15.78 -11.58 9.94
N SER A 375 -15.09 -11.87 11.04
CA SER A 375 -13.90 -12.73 11.04
C SER A 375 -14.18 -14.24 10.92
N GLY A 376 -15.44 -14.68 10.98
CA GLY A 376 -15.83 -16.08 10.97
C GLY A 376 -15.84 -16.73 12.37
N LEU A 377 -16.89 -17.52 12.67
CA LEU A 377 -17.11 -18.09 13.99
C LEU A 377 -16.04 -19.14 14.37
N LEU A 378 -15.65 -20.00 13.44
CA LEU A 378 -14.69 -21.10 13.68
C LEU A 378 -13.30 -20.79 13.13
N ASN A 379 -12.97 -19.52 12.93
CA ASN A 379 -11.67 -19.11 12.44
C ASN A 379 -10.60 -19.35 13.52
N PRO A 380 -9.59 -20.21 13.30
CA PRO A 380 -8.56 -20.51 14.30
C PRO A 380 -7.71 -19.30 14.69
N PHE A 381 -7.64 -18.26 13.85
CA PHE A 381 -6.95 -17.00 14.16
C PHE A 381 -7.67 -16.15 15.21
N GLN A 382 -8.88 -16.54 15.63
CA GLN A 382 -9.61 -15.92 16.73
C GLN A 382 -9.23 -16.51 18.11
N LEU A 383 -8.44 -17.58 18.11
CA LEU A 383 -7.85 -18.14 19.33
C LEU A 383 -6.51 -17.47 19.59
N GLY A 384 -6.35 -16.90 20.77
CA GLY A 384 -5.09 -16.37 21.26
C GLY A 384 -4.64 -17.09 22.52
N TYR A 385 -3.35 -17.03 22.80
CA TYR A 385 -2.79 -17.50 24.07
C TYR A 385 -1.86 -16.43 24.64
N SER A 386 -2.01 -16.18 25.92
CA SER A 386 -1.05 -15.36 26.69
C SER A 386 -0.88 -15.96 28.08
N ALA A 387 0.31 -15.82 28.65
CA ALA A 387 0.60 -16.32 30.01
C ALA A 387 -0.40 -15.76 31.03
N ARG A 388 -0.75 -14.48 30.90
CA ARG A 388 -1.69 -13.76 31.75
C ARG A 388 -3.13 -14.29 31.66
N ASN A 389 -3.65 -14.49 30.46
CA ASN A 389 -5.06 -14.81 30.23
C ASN A 389 -5.30 -16.29 29.87
N GLY A 390 -4.24 -17.08 29.64
CA GLY A 390 -4.36 -18.41 29.07
C GLY A 390 -4.94 -18.37 27.67
N ILE A 391 -5.75 -19.34 27.31
CA ILE A 391 -6.46 -19.38 26.04
C ILE A 391 -7.56 -18.31 26.05
N THR A 392 -7.63 -17.55 24.98
CA THR A 392 -8.68 -16.55 24.72
C THR A 392 -9.33 -16.84 23.38
N TYR A 393 -10.64 -16.64 23.30
CA TYR A 393 -11.39 -16.68 22.05
C TYR A 393 -12.08 -15.34 21.86
N LYS A 394 -11.99 -14.77 20.64
CA LYS A 394 -12.57 -13.46 20.36
C LYS A 394 -13.29 -13.42 19.02
N GLN A 395 -14.27 -12.57 18.91
CA GLN A 395 -15.00 -12.27 17.71
C GLN A 395 -14.86 -10.79 17.38
N GLN A 396 -14.54 -10.50 16.13
CA GLN A 396 -14.31 -9.14 15.64
C GLN A 396 -15.21 -8.85 14.45
N PHE A 397 -15.80 -7.67 14.47
CA PHE A 397 -16.52 -7.11 13.35
C PHE A 397 -15.84 -5.82 12.92
N ARG A 398 -15.89 -5.53 11.63
CA ARG A 398 -15.49 -4.23 11.09
C ARG A 398 -16.64 -3.71 10.25
N ILE A 399 -17.24 -2.63 10.69
CA ILE A 399 -18.34 -1.98 10.00
C ILE A 399 -17.81 -0.64 9.50
N SER A 400 -17.85 -0.41 8.20
CA SER A 400 -17.47 0.88 7.61
C SER A 400 -18.61 1.42 6.77
N LYS A 401 -18.95 2.68 6.97
CA LYS A 401 -19.97 3.39 6.20
C LYS A 401 -19.38 4.68 5.66
N THR A 402 -19.52 4.87 4.36
CA THR A 402 -19.14 6.10 3.68
C THR A 402 -20.37 6.97 3.46
N PHE A 403 -20.27 8.24 3.79
CA PHE A 403 -21.29 9.27 3.60
C PHE A 403 -20.85 10.25 2.52
N ASP A 404 -21.68 11.21 2.20
CA ASP A 404 -21.35 12.27 1.25
C ASP A 404 -20.08 13.02 1.63
N ARG A 405 -19.33 13.47 0.62
CA ARG A 405 -18.06 14.18 0.76
C ARG A 405 -17.00 13.37 1.52
N ASP A 406 -16.90 12.06 1.23
CA ASP A 406 -15.93 11.11 1.77
C ASP A 406 -15.87 11.03 3.31
N LYS A 407 -16.92 11.49 4.01
CA LYS A 407 -17.04 11.28 5.44
C LYS A 407 -17.18 9.78 5.71
N GLN A 408 -16.45 9.26 6.69
CA GLN A 408 -16.41 7.83 6.95
C GLN A 408 -16.58 7.52 8.43
N LEU A 409 -17.48 6.59 8.74
CA LEU A 409 -17.63 5.99 10.06
C LEU A 409 -17.11 4.56 10.01
N ARG A 410 -16.16 4.24 10.89
CA ARG A 410 -15.61 2.89 11.08
C ARG A 410 -15.89 2.45 12.51
N LEU A 411 -16.53 1.30 12.68
CA LEU A 411 -16.79 0.69 13.98
C LEU A 411 -16.11 -0.67 14.04
N HIS A 412 -15.37 -0.92 15.09
CA HIS A 412 -14.64 -2.16 15.33
C HIS A 412 -15.08 -2.77 16.69
N PRO A 413 -16.27 -3.38 16.79
CA PRO A 413 -16.65 -4.12 17.97
C PRO A 413 -15.87 -5.45 18.05
N GLU A 414 -15.36 -5.72 19.23
CA GLU A 414 -14.71 -6.97 19.60
C GLU A 414 -15.34 -7.48 20.89
N ILE A 415 -15.66 -8.75 20.94
CA ILE A 415 -16.11 -9.45 22.15
C ILE A 415 -15.35 -10.76 22.26
N GLY A 416 -14.93 -11.11 23.47
CA GLY A 416 -14.20 -12.35 23.67
C GLY A 416 -14.35 -12.90 25.07
N PHE A 417 -13.83 -14.12 25.23
CA PHE A 417 -13.84 -14.85 26.46
C PHE A 417 -12.45 -15.35 26.85
N VAL A 418 -12.06 -15.10 28.09
CA VAL A 418 -10.80 -15.53 28.69
C VAL A 418 -11.06 -16.80 29.52
N PHE A 419 -10.60 -17.97 29.05
CA PHE A 419 -10.93 -19.26 29.67
C PHE A 419 -10.30 -19.43 31.05
N LYS A 420 -9.04 -19.05 31.24
CA LYS A 420 -8.34 -19.18 32.55
C LYS A 420 -9.06 -18.40 33.66
N ARG A 421 -9.65 -17.25 33.35
CA ARG A 421 -10.28 -16.34 34.30
C ARG A 421 -11.80 -16.38 34.28
N LYS A 422 -12.41 -17.13 33.37
CA LYS A 422 -13.87 -17.21 33.15
C LYS A 422 -14.51 -15.82 33.01
N GLN A 423 -13.88 -14.92 32.20
CA GLN A 423 -14.30 -13.54 32.07
C GLN A 423 -14.60 -13.19 30.60
N ILE A 424 -15.65 -12.41 30.41
CA ILE A 424 -15.96 -11.76 29.13
C ILE A 424 -15.21 -10.45 29.07
N PHE A 425 -14.58 -10.17 27.91
CA PHE A 425 -14.06 -8.86 27.60
C PHE A 425 -14.72 -8.32 26.33
N PHE A 426 -14.81 -7.01 26.26
CA PHE A 426 -15.28 -6.32 25.07
C PHE A 426 -14.43 -5.09 24.80
N LYS A 427 -14.35 -4.71 23.52
CA LYS A 427 -13.72 -3.49 23.05
C LYS A 427 -14.57 -2.96 21.91
N LEU A 428 -14.97 -1.70 22.00
CA LEU A 428 -15.61 -0.99 20.91
C LEU A 428 -14.75 0.20 20.55
N ARG A 429 -14.23 0.20 19.34
CA ARG A 429 -13.55 1.36 18.76
C ARG A 429 -14.40 1.91 17.63
N GLY A 430 -14.67 3.22 17.68
CA GLY A 430 -15.37 3.96 16.65
C GLY A 430 -14.49 5.12 16.17
N ASP A 431 -14.26 5.20 14.87
CA ASP A 431 -13.53 6.31 14.23
C ASP A 431 -14.48 6.99 13.24
N TRP A 432 -14.77 8.27 13.47
CA TRP A 432 -15.62 9.09 12.61
C TRP A 432 -14.85 10.23 11.98
N GLU A 433 -14.57 10.13 10.69
CA GLU A 433 -13.98 11.19 9.87
C GLU A 433 -15.11 12.15 9.43
N TYR A 434 -15.36 13.18 10.21
CA TYR A 434 -16.47 14.11 9.99
C TYR A 434 -16.09 15.28 9.05
N LEU A 435 -14.80 15.61 8.94
CA LEU A 435 -14.30 16.68 8.08
C LEU A 435 -13.01 16.26 7.37
N PRO A 436 -13.11 15.39 6.32
CA PRO A 436 -11.93 14.81 5.65
C PRO A 436 -10.98 15.85 5.05
N GLN A 437 -11.52 17.00 4.57
CA GLN A 437 -10.72 18.10 3.98
C GLN A 437 -9.75 18.74 4.98
N ARG A 438 -10.07 18.73 6.27
CA ARG A 438 -9.26 19.25 7.37
C ARG A 438 -8.81 18.14 8.32
N ARG A 439 -8.82 16.90 7.85
CA ARG A 439 -8.44 15.73 8.67
C ARG A 439 -9.18 15.67 10.01
N GLY A 440 -10.41 16.25 10.05
CA GLY A 440 -11.26 16.26 11.24
C GLY A 440 -11.77 14.85 11.53
N ALA A 441 -11.33 14.27 12.65
CA ALA A 441 -11.66 12.92 13.07
C ALA A 441 -11.97 12.86 14.57
N LEU A 442 -13.01 12.12 14.92
CA LEU A 442 -13.40 11.77 16.28
C LEU A 442 -13.21 10.28 16.49
N SER A 443 -12.38 9.90 17.44
CA SER A 443 -12.16 8.52 17.85
C SER A 443 -12.76 8.29 19.22
N ILE A 444 -13.52 7.23 19.37
CA ILE A 444 -14.12 6.79 20.65
C ILE A 444 -13.66 5.35 20.87
N GLU A 445 -13.12 5.09 22.05
CA GLU A 445 -12.74 3.73 22.44
C GLU A 445 -13.30 3.42 23.84
N VAL A 446 -14.03 2.31 23.95
CA VAL A 446 -14.61 1.84 25.21
C VAL A 446 -14.32 0.36 25.33
N GLY A 447 -13.85 -0.06 26.49
CA GLY A 447 -13.55 -1.48 26.68
C GLY A 447 -13.26 -1.87 28.12
N ASN A 448 -13.02 -3.18 28.26
CA ASN A 448 -12.51 -3.75 29.49
C ASN A 448 -11.41 -4.79 29.17
N GLY A 449 -10.52 -4.99 30.13
CA GLY A 449 -9.42 -5.95 30.01
C GLY A 449 -8.77 -6.24 31.34
N ASN A 450 -7.68 -7.00 31.29
CA ASN A 450 -6.81 -7.24 32.43
C ASN A 450 -5.41 -6.77 32.10
N GLU A 451 -4.85 -5.90 32.92
CA GLU A 451 -3.52 -5.35 32.75
C GLU A 451 -2.64 -5.57 33.98
N SER A 452 -1.34 -5.55 33.81
CA SER A 452 -0.36 -5.60 34.91
C SER A 452 0.00 -4.18 35.35
N TYR A 453 0.32 -3.99 36.62
CA TYR A 453 0.79 -2.72 37.15
C TYR A 453 2.19 -2.35 36.65
N SER A 454 3.00 -3.30 36.23
CA SER A 454 4.35 -3.06 35.71
C SER A 454 4.57 -3.76 34.36
N SER A 455 4.99 -3.00 33.37
CA SER A 455 5.45 -3.53 32.08
C SER A 455 6.79 -4.25 32.19
N ASP A 456 7.68 -3.77 33.11
CA ASP A 456 9.02 -4.31 33.27
C ASP A 456 9.00 -5.74 33.81
N ILE A 457 8.00 -6.09 34.63
CA ILE A 457 7.77 -7.47 35.09
C ILE A 457 7.39 -8.38 33.93
N THR A 458 6.61 -7.86 32.95
CA THR A 458 6.23 -8.65 31.77
C THR A 458 7.44 -8.95 30.90
N ASP A 459 8.38 -8.02 30.78
CA ASP A 459 9.61 -8.20 30.01
C ASP A 459 10.59 -9.14 30.72
N GLN A 460 10.74 -9.05 32.04
CA GLN A 460 11.50 -10.01 32.85
C GLN A 460 10.95 -11.42 32.74
N ILE A 461 9.65 -11.59 32.80
CA ILE A 461 9.00 -12.90 32.60
C ILE A 461 9.31 -13.47 31.22
N ASN A 462 9.27 -12.65 30.19
CA ASN A 462 9.56 -13.10 28.82
C ASN A 462 11.05 -13.45 28.63
N GLU A 463 11.96 -12.83 29.34
CA GLU A 463 13.39 -13.19 29.35
C GLU A 463 13.65 -14.50 30.10
N GLU A 464 13.01 -14.72 31.23
CA GLU A 464 13.17 -15.94 32.04
C GLU A 464 12.42 -17.15 31.48
N LEU A 465 11.40 -16.94 30.62
CA LEU A 465 10.70 -18.01 29.87
C LEU A 465 11.58 -18.87 28.96
N ARG A 466 12.82 -18.48 28.74
CA ARG A 466 13.78 -19.33 28.01
C ARG A 466 14.17 -20.60 28.78
N ASP A 467 13.88 -20.64 30.09
CA ASP A 467 14.13 -21.80 30.92
C ASP A 467 12.83 -22.60 31.13
N SER A 468 12.80 -23.84 30.64
CA SER A 468 11.62 -24.74 30.59
C SER A 468 11.13 -25.22 31.94
N THR A 469 11.76 -24.80 33.05
CA THR A 469 11.42 -25.19 34.44
C THR A 469 10.62 -24.12 35.17
N PHE A 470 10.32 -23.00 34.54
CA PHE A 470 9.68 -21.86 35.19
C PHE A 470 8.16 -22.08 35.37
N ASN A 471 7.68 -21.98 36.61
CA ASN A 471 6.25 -22.13 36.96
C ASN A 471 5.62 -20.73 37.10
N PHE A 472 4.79 -20.34 36.13
CA PHE A 472 4.10 -19.05 36.10
C PHE A 472 3.16 -18.79 37.28
N ASP A 473 2.69 -19.86 37.94
CA ASP A 473 1.76 -19.74 39.06
C ASP A 473 2.46 -19.29 40.34
N ASP A 474 3.81 -19.36 40.41
CA ASP A 474 4.63 -18.89 41.52
C ASP A 474 4.94 -17.37 41.43
N LEU A 475 4.69 -16.74 40.27
CA LEU A 475 4.74 -15.29 40.14
C LEU A 475 3.46 -14.64 40.66
N ASN A 476 3.56 -13.98 41.80
CA ASN A 476 2.51 -13.09 42.31
C ASN A 476 2.39 -11.83 41.45
N LEU A 477 1.99 -12.00 40.21
CA LEU A 477 1.75 -10.87 39.29
C LEU A 477 0.43 -10.21 39.68
N GLU A 478 0.52 -9.03 40.19
CA GLU A 478 -0.63 -8.19 40.49
C GLU A 478 -1.26 -7.67 39.22
N TYR A 479 -2.43 -8.20 38.94
CA TYR A 479 -3.24 -7.77 37.81
C TYR A 479 -4.44 -6.99 38.31
N PHE A 480 -4.84 -5.99 37.54
CA PHE A 480 -6.08 -5.26 37.77
C PHE A 480 -7.03 -5.45 36.57
N LYS A 481 -8.32 -5.39 36.87
CA LYS A 481 -9.38 -5.26 35.87
C LYS A 481 -9.41 -3.80 35.42
N HIS A 482 -9.25 -3.56 34.16
CA HIS A 482 -9.24 -2.25 33.57
C HIS A 482 -10.53 -2.01 32.79
N TYR A 483 -11.25 -0.96 33.13
CA TYR A 483 -12.37 -0.44 32.37
C TYR A 483 -12.00 0.94 31.92
N TYR A 484 -12.21 1.23 30.63
CA TYR A 484 -11.81 2.51 30.09
C TYR A 484 -12.79 3.03 29.05
N ALA A 485 -12.87 4.34 28.96
CA ALA A 485 -13.59 5.08 27.93
C ALA A 485 -12.75 6.29 27.52
N GLU A 486 -12.43 6.38 26.25
CA GLU A 486 -11.62 7.45 25.68
C GLU A 486 -12.34 8.09 24.51
N ILE A 487 -12.32 9.40 24.45
CA ILE A 487 -12.79 10.19 23.32
C ILE A 487 -11.65 11.10 22.91
N ARG A 488 -11.26 11.03 21.63
CA ARG A 488 -10.20 11.87 21.09
C ARG A 488 -10.67 12.51 19.79
N ASN A 489 -10.52 13.83 19.69
CA ASN A 489 -10.81 14.58 18.49
C ASN A 489 -9.51 15.19 17.97
N SER A 490 -9.32 15.16 16.66
CA SER A 490 -8.24 15.88 15.97
C SER A 490 -8.79 16.64 14.79
N ILE A 491 -8.26 17.85 14.56
CA ILE A 491 -8.65 18.68 13.43
C ILE A 491 -7.47 19.53 12.96
N GLU A 492 -7.25 19.58 11.66
CA GLU A 492 -6.28 20.49 11.06
C GLU A 492 -6.86 21.92 11.01
N LEU A 493 -6.21 22.86 11.66
CA LEU A 493 -6.59 24.27 11.65
C LEU A 493 -6.01 24.98 10.41
N PHE A 494 -4.74 24.73 10.09
CA PHE A 494 -4.08 25.12 8.86
C PHE A 494 -3.06 24.05 8.46
N ASN A 495 -2.55 24.10 7.23
CA ASN A 495 -1.73 23.04 6.68
C ASN A 495 -0.55 22.64 7.59
N GLY A 496 -0.54 21.39 8.02
CA GLY A 496 0.47 20.82 8.92
C GLY A 496 0.24 21.11 10.41
N PHE A 497 -0.76 21.91 10.80
CA PHE A 497 -1.04 22.20 12.20
C PHE A 497 -2.37 21.56 12.64
N GLU A 498 -2.29 20.60 13.55
CA GLU A 498 -3.43 19.87 14.10
C GLU A 498 -3.64 20.22 15.57
N LEU A 499 -4.90 20.49 15.93
CA LEU A 499 -5.36 20.57 17.31
C LEU A 499 -5.92 19.21 17.73
N ILE A 500 -5.50 18.73 18.88
CA ILE A 500 -5.92 17.47 19.47
C ILE A 500 -6.62 17.79 20.78
N THR A 501 -7.81 17.24 21.01
CA THR A 501 -8.54 17.35 22.27
C THR A 501 -9.05 15.97 22.66
N GLY A 502 -9.09 15.67 23.94
CA GLY A 502 -9.52 14.36 24.40
C GLY A 502 -10.05 14.36 25.82
N LEU A 503 -10.81 13.31 26.12
CA LEU A 503 -11.25 12.97 27.47
C LEU A 503 -10.99 11.49 27.65
N SER A 504 -10.36 11.11 28.76
CA SER A 504 -10.16 9.72 29.12
C SER A 504 -10.71 9.45 30.52
N TYR A 505 -11.32 8.28 30.67
CA TYR A 505 -11.74 7.75 31.95
C TYR A 505 -11.24 6.32 32.09
N HIS A 506 -10.50 6.07 33.15
CA HIS A 506 -9.93 4.76 33.46
C HIS A 506 -10.35 4.34 34.86
N ARG A 507 -10.83 3.10 34.98
CA ARG A 507 -11.11 2.45 36.27
C ARG A 507 -10.31 1.19 36.36
N ARG A 508 -9.45 1.10 37.38
CA ARG A 508 -8.63 -0.05 37.70
C ARG A 508 -9.13 -0.68 39.01
N VAL A 509 -9.47 -1.96 38.93
CA VAL A 509 -9.99 -2.71 40.08
C VAL A 509 -9.05 -3.89 40.33
N PRO A 510 -8.45 -4.07 41.53
CA PRO A 510 -7.59 -5.19 41.83
C PRO A 510 -8.27 -6.52 41.54
N SER A 511 -7.55 -7.46 40.89
CA SER A 511 -8.13 -8.78 40.60
C SER A 511 -8.18 -9.74 41.79
N ARG A 512 -7.28 -9.56 42.76
CA ARG A 512 -7.32 -10.20 44.09
C ARG A 512 -7.19 -9.09 45.12
N ARG A 513 -8.05 -9.08 46.11
CA ARG A 513 -7.88 -8.27 47.29
C ARG A 513 -7.19 -9.15 48.33
N GLN A 514 -6.03 -8.75 48.81
CA GLN A 514 -5.38 -9.43 49.91
C GLN A 514 -6.17 -9.15 51.19
N THR A 515 -6.57 -10.23 51.88
CA THR A 515 -7.37 -10.15 53.14
C THR A 515 -6.49 -9.91 54.37
N ASP A 516 -5.21 -10.27 54.30
CA ASP A 516 -4.26 -10.15 55.42
C ASP A 516 -3.19 -9.11 55.06
N ILE A 517 -3.56 -7.83 55.18
CA ILE A 517 -2.65 -6.70 54.97
C ILE A 517 -2.08 -6.32 56.34
N ASP A 518 -0.76 -6.27 56.43
CA ASP A 518 -0.08 -5.70 57.58
C ASP A 518 -0.42 -4.20 57.69
N PRO A 519 -0.99 -3.71 58.83
CA PRO A 519 -1.43 -2.32 58.95
C PRO A 519 -0.31 -1.26 58.70
N GLY A 520 0.93 -1.71 58.65
CA GLY A 520 2.11 -0.85 58.39
C GLY A 520 2.54 -0.78 56.94
N ASP A 521 1.98 -1.61 56.03
CA ASP A 521 2.43 -1.65 54.63
C ASP A 521 1.57 -0.76 53.71
N ASN A 522 2.01 0.48 53.51
CA ASN A 522 1.31 1.44 52.67
C ASN A 522 1.20 1.01 51.20
N VAL A 523 2.12 0.19 50.67
CA VAL A 523 2.14 -0.27 49.29
C VAL A 523 1.03 -1.26 49.03
N GLU A 524 0.82 -2.25 49.93
CA GLU A 524 -0.26 -3.22 49.81
C GLU A 524 -1.64 -2.58 49.96
N GLN A 525 -1.78 -1.56 50.81
CA GLN A 525 -3.04 -0.81 50.94
C GLN A 525 -3.40 -0.05 49.66
N ILE A 526 -2.42 0.55 48.98
CA ILE A 526 -2.62 1.26 47.71
C ILE A 526 -3.05 0.31 46.59
N LEU A 527 -2.44 -0.88 46.53
CA LEU A 527 -2.72 -1.87 45.50
C LEU A 527 -4.13 -2.51 45.63
N ASN A 528 -4.73 -2.49 46.84
CA ASN A 528 -6.07 -3.01 47.11
C ASN A 528 -7.20 -2.01 46.85
N GLN A 529 -6.90 -0.75 46.51
CA GLN A 529 -7.93 0.26 46.27
C GLN A 529 -8.35 0.30 44.79
N ASP A 530 -9.64 0.59 44.57
CA ASP A 530 -10.11 0.95 43.23
C ASP A 530 -9.50 2.31 42.86
N PHE A 531 -8.88 2.37 41.72
CA PHE A 531 -8.31 3.60 41.16
C PHE A 531 -9.13 4.09 39.99
N ASN A 532 -9.72 5.28 40.09
CA ASN A 532 -10.45 5.93 39.01
C ASN A 532 -9.68 7.18 38.58
N ASP A 533 -9.62 7.40 37.29
CA ASP A 533 -8.94 8.55 36.70
C ASP A 533 -9.81 9.18 35.60
N PHE A 534 -10.05 10.49 35.71
CA PHE A 534 -10.71 11.29 34.70
C PHE A 534 -9.75 12.39 34.22
N THR A 535 -9.37 12.32 32.95
CA THR A 535 -8.28 13.15 32.43
C THR A 535 -8.68 13.80 31.10
N PRO A 536 -9.00 15.09 31.05
CA PRO A 536 -9.00 15.88 29.85
C PRO A 536 -7.58 16.06 29.31
N VAL A 537 -7.49 16.09 27.97
CA VAL A 537 -6.24 16.21 27.22
C VAL A 537 -6.39 17.29 26.16
N ILE A 538 -5.38 18.14 26.02
CA ILE A 538 -5.25 19.08 24.92
C ILE A 538 -3.84 18.98 24.33
N GLY A 539 -3.74 18.94 23.02
CA GLY A 539 -2.45 18.84 22.34
C GLY A 539 -2.44 19.56 21.02
N ILE A 540 -1.24 19.83 20.56
CA ILE A 540 -0.97 20.39 19.25
C ILE A 540 0.08 19.53 18.55
N ARG A 541 -0.05 19.41 17.22
CA ARG A 541 0.95 18.78 16.37
C ARG A 541 1.21 19.68 15.19
N TYR A 542 2.49 19.94 14.92
CA TYR A 542 2.87 20.83 13.83
C TYR A 542 4.00 20.24 13.00
N THR A 543 3.77 20.18 11.70
CA THR A 543 4.75 19.80 10.68
C THR A 543 4.90 20.95 9.69
N PRO A 544 5.98 21.74 9.73
CA PRO A 544 6.18 22.83 8.79
C PRO A 544 6.25 22.34 7.34
N ARG A 545 5.69 23.13 6.41
CA ARG A 545 5.69 22.85 4.97
C ARG A 545 5.28 21.42 4.64
N GLN A 546 4.18 20.94 5.22
CA GLN A 546 3.63 19.62 4.98
C GLN A 546 3.10 19.52 3.55
N TYR A 547 3.70 18.64 2.74
CA TYR A 547 3.15 18.27 1.45
C TYR A 547 1.97 17.35 1.63
N TYR A 548 0.91 17.58 0.85
CA TYR A 548 -0.33 16.81 0.91
C TYR A 548 -0.91 16.59 -0.48
N ARG A 549 -1.83 15.64 -0.58
CA ARG A 549 -2.71 15.45 -1.72
C ARG A 549 -4.16 15.37 -1.25
N MET A 550 -5.08 15.72 -2.14
CA MET A 550 -6.49 15.45 -1.98
C MET A 550 -6.85 14.17 -2.73
N ASP A 551 -7.49 13.22 -2.06
CA ASP A 551 -8.14 12.05 -2.66
C ASP A 551 -9.66 12.25 -2.48
N GLY A 552 -10.32 12.72 -3.54
CA GLY A 552 -11.67 13.25 -3.43
C GLY A 552 -11.74 14.43 -2.44
N TYR A 553 -12.55 14.29 -1.40
CA TYR A 553 -12.64 15.28 -0.32
C TYR A 553 -11.68 15.00 0.84
N ARG A 554 -10.88 13.94 0.79
CA ARG A 554 -9.95 13.57 1.86
C ARG A 554 -8.58 14.18 1.63
N LYS A 555 -8.03 14.86 2.64
CA LYS A 555 -6.66 15.36 2.66
C LYS A 555 -5.72 14.32 3.24
N GLU A 556 -4.73 13.91 2.46
CA GLU A 556 -3.69 12.97 2.88
C GLU A 556 -2.34 13.69 2.95
N TYR A 557 -1.66 13.56 4.07
CA TYR A 557 -0.28 14.03 4.21
C TYR A 557 0.67 13.07 3.53
N LEU A 558 1.63 13.59 2.78
CA LEU A 558 2.64 12.82 2.07
C LEU A 558 3.95 12.83 2.85
N TYR A 559 4.70 13.91 2.77
CA TYR A 559 5.99 14.04 3.43
C TYR A 559 6.26 15.50 3.81
N SER A 560 7.26 15.70 4.65
CA SER A 560 7.85 17.02 4.91
C SER A 560 9.36 16.86 5.08
N TYR A 561 10.11 17.88 4.70
CA TYR A 561 11.55 17.97 4.98
C TYR A 561 11.85 18.51 6.37
N TYR A 562 10.82 18.82 7.15
CA TYR A 562 10.92 19.35 8.51
C TYR A 562 10.41 18.31 9.50
N PRO A 563 10.90 18.38 10.76
CA PRO A 563 10.39 17.51 11.82
C PRO A 563 8.94 17.83 12.17
N THR A 564 8.23 16.83 12.63
CA THR A 564 6.93 16.97 13.29
C THR A 564 7.18 17.19 14.78
N ILE A 565 6.60 18.23 15.31
CA ILE A 565 6.68 18.59 16.73
C ILE A 565 5.28 18.42 17.31
N SER A 566 5.14 17.71 18.43
CA SER A 566 3.89 17.61 19.17
C SER A 566 4.09 17.94 20.63
N VAL A 567 3.08 18.58 21.20
CA VAL A 567 3.01 18.87 22.63
C VAL A 567 1.61 18.51 23.12
N GLU A 568 1.53 17.75 24.19
CA GLU A 568 0.28 17.33 24.81
C GLU A 568 0.30 17.66 26.30
N TYR A 569 -0.80 18.27 26.78
CA TYR A 569 -1.06 18.53 28.18
C TYR A 569 -2.25 17.73 28.65
N ALA A 570 -2.11 17.08 29.79
CA ALA A 570 -3.15 16.27 30.42
C ALA A 570 -3.28 16.64 31.90
N LYS A 571 -4.50 16.68 32.41
CA LYS A 571 -4.78 17.00 33.80
C LYS A 571 -5.77 16.00 34.40
N GLY A 572 -5.32 15.23 35.39
CA GLY A 572 -6.20 14.42 36.24
C GLY A 572 -7.08 15.32 37.10
N ILE A 573 -8.40 15.13 37.06
CA ILE A 573 -9.35 15.96 37.81
C ILE A 573 -9.97 15.09 38.92
N PRO A 574 -9.65 15.39 40.21
CA PRO A 574 -10.22 14.64 41.33
C PRO A 574 -11.71 14.92 41.49
N GLY A 575 -12.46 13.94 42.00
CA GLY A 575 -13.88 14.04 42.35
C GLY A 575 -14.85 13.78 41.21
N VAL A 576 -14.49 14.01 39.93
CA VAL A 576 -15.34 13.72 38.77
C VAL A 576 -15.42 12.21 38.59
N TRP A 577 -16.67 11.64 38.62
CA TRP A 577 -16.91 10.18 38.56
C TRP A 577 -16.06 9.36 39.53
N LYS A 578 -15.85 9.90 40.76
CA LYS A 578 -15.02 9.33 41.79
C LYS A 578 -13.54 9.22 41.41
N SER A 579 -13.06 10.08 40.51
CA SER A 579 -11.65 10.14 40.15
C SER A 579 -10.81 10.49 41.38
N SER A 580 -9.74 9.73 41.58
CA SER A 580 -8.68 10.00 42.57
C SER A 580 -7.44 10.62 41.89
N GLY A 581 -7.45 10.74 40.57
CA GLY A 581 -6.37 11.34 39.80
C GLY A 581 -6.26 12.84 40.08
N ASP A 582 -5.12 13.29 40.64
CA ASP A 582 -4.77 14.69 40.92
C ASP A 582 -3.33 14.91 40.46
N TYR A 583 -3.19 15.21 39.17
CA TYR A 583 -1.87 15.39 38.55
C TYR A 583 -1.97 16.26 37.31
N GLU A 584 -0.84 16.78 36.91
CA GLU A 584 -0.65 17.43 35.63
C GLU A 584 0.54 16.79 34.91
N ARG A 585 0.38 16.62 33.60
CA ARG A 585 1.39 16.04 32.72
C ARG A 585 1.53 16.87 31.47
N ILE A 586 2.75 17.18 31.10
CA ILE A 586 3.09 17.75 29.81
C ILE A 586 4.08 16.84 29.11
N GLU A 587 3.82 16.53 27.86
CA GLU A 587 4.69 15.71 27.03
C GLU A 587 4.99 16.48 25.75
N ALA A 588 6.24 16.42 25.30
CA ALA A 588 6.66 16.95 24.02
C ALA A 588 7.45 15.90 23.26
N ASP A 589 7.20 15.77 21.98
CA ASP A 589 7.96 14.89 21.12
C ASP A 589 8.32 15.56 19.78
N ILE A 590 9.46 15.16 19.22
CA ILE A 590 9.95 15.56 17.92
C ILE A 590 10.33 14.30 17.16
N HIS A 591 9.74 14.10 15.99
CA HIS A 591 10.12 12.98 15.14
C HIS A 591 10.30 13.42 13.69
N GLN A 592 11.21 12.76 13.00
CA GLN A 592 11.43 12.97 11.57
C GLN A 592 11.99 11.71 10.92
N SER A 593 11.60 11.48 9.66
CA SER A 593 12.18 10.49 8.78
C SER A 593 12.97 11.19 7.68
N LEU A 594 14.30 11.07 7.73
CA LEU A 594 15.20 11.66 6.74
C LEU A 594 15.64 10.60 5.73
N PRO A 595 15.35 10.77 4.43
CA PRO A 595 15.88 9.88 3.42
C PRO A 595 17.38 10.10 3.22
N LEU A 596 18.20 9.12 3.60
CA LEU A 596 19.67 9.15 3.39
C LEU A 596 20.08 8.57 2.04
N GLY A 597 19.14 8.11 1.25
CA GLY A 597 19.35 7.49 -0.06
C GLY A 597 18.09 6.75 -0.52
N LEU A 598 18.19 5.96 -1.60
CA LEU A 598 17.03 5.24 -2.15
C LEU A 598 16.38 4.25 -1.17
N CYS A 599 17.20 3.57 -0.35
CA CYS A 599 16.74 2.51 0.55
C CYS A 599 17.13 2.75 2.01
N ARG A 600 17.68 3.92 2.34
CA ARG A 600 18.14 4.23 3.69
C ARG A 600 17.37 5.43 4.22
N HIS A 601 16.73 5.26 5.38
CA HIS A 601 16.08 6.31 6.11
C HIS A 601 16.68 6.39 7.50
N LEU A 602 16.93 7.59 7.97
CA LEU A 602 17.22 7.87 9.37
C LEU A 602 15.92 8.33 10.02
N ASN A 603 15.36 7.49 10.87
CA ASN A 603 14.22 7.85 11.69
C ASN A 603 14.73 8.20 13.09
N TYR A 604 14.45 9.40 13.54
CA TYR A 604 14.70 9.76 14.93
C TYR A 604 13.41 10.22 15.60
N HIS A 605 13.32 9.90 16.88
CA HIS A 605 12.24 10.30 17.76
C HIS A 605 12.85 10.67 19.10
N VAL A 606 12.61 11.90 19.52
CA VAL A 606 13.05 12.43 20.81
C VAL A 606 11.82 12.87 21.55
N SER A 607 11.58 12.30 22.73
CA SER A 607 10.44 12.63 23.57
C SER A 607 10.92 12.96 24.99
N GLY A 608 10.16 13.79 25.65
CA GLY A 608 10.37 14.14 27.04
C GLY A 608 9.07 14.63 27.66
N GLY A 609 8.97 14.47 28.97
CA GLY A 609 7.77 14.90 29.67
C GLY A 609 8.03 15.24 31.12
N LEU A 610 7.13 16.02 31.67
CA LEU A 610 7.09 16.38 33.06
C LEU A 610 5.76 15.94 33.65
N PHE A 611 5.83 15.38 34.83
CA PHE A 611 4.68 14.95 35.61
C PHE A 611 4.80 15.55 37.00
N TRP A 612 3.76 16.23 37.44
CA TRP A 612 3.75 16.83 38.80
C TRP A 612 2.33 16.77 39.39
N ARG A 613 2.30 16.90 40.69
CA ARG A 613 1.05 17.00 41.42
C ARG A 613 0.92 18.45 41.89
N PRO A 614 -0.18 19.17 41.59
CA PRO A 614 -0.40 20.50 42.15
C PRO A 614 -0.47 20.41 43.68
N LYS A 615 0.17 21.38 44.34
CA LYS A 615 0.17 21.47 45.81
C LYS A 615 -1.16 21.95 46.32
#